data_94a1c0e534c37ee329ed929b619fd227
#
_entry.id   94a1c0e534c37ee329ed929b619fd227
#
_cell.length_a   1.000
_cell.length_b   1.000
_cell.length_c   1.000
_cell.angle_alpha   90.00
_cell.angle_beta   90.00
_cell.angle_gamma   90.00
#
_symmetry.space_group_name_H-M   'P 1'
#
loop_
_entity.id
_entity.type
_entity.pdbx_description
1 polymer ?
#
loop_
_entity_poly.entity_id
_entity_poly.type
_entity_poly.pdbx_seq_one_letter_code
_entity_poly.pdbx_strand_id
1 'polypeptide(L)'
;ADLGRHFHSRGAGVESRLVGAVKLRSEGAGLPRATGTIRTRDGRFDAYGQKLDIERGILNFQGLIDNPGLNIRAVRRHLPVEAGVEVTGTARRPIVRLVSDPDVPDAEKLSWLVLGQAPDQQGGKDASVLMAAAQTMLGGQDGGPLKEIQRSLGIDEFGIRTGTLDGSGRWQTSRVA
;
A
#
# COMPACT_ATOMS: atom_id res chain seq x y z
N ALA A 1 -20.75 -5.88 7.49
CA ALA A 1 -20.36 -7.24 7.14
C ALA A 1 -19.38 -7.79 8.18
N ASP A 2 -19.67 -8.95 8.69
CA ASP A 2 -18.76 -9.69 9.56
C ASP A 2 -17.91 -10.60 8.65
N LEU A 3 -16.60 -10.42 8.65
CA LEU A 3 -15.70 -11.22 7.82
C LEU A 3 -15.48 -12.63 8.39
N GLY A 4 -16.08 -12.96 9.53
CA GLY A 4 -15.90 -14.26 10.17
C GLY A 4 -14.44 -14.50 10.61
N ARG A 5 -14.17 -15.71 11.12
CA ARG A 5 -12.86 -16.07 11.65
C ARG A 5 -11.82 -16.48 10.58
N HIS A 6 -12.21 -16.59 9.31
CA HIS A 6 -11.37 -17.19 8.26
C HIS A 6 -11.59 -16.58 6.88
N PHE A 7 -11.41 -15.28 6.73
CA PHE A 7 -11.37 -14.68 5.41
C PHE A 7 -9.93 -14.67 4.89
N HIS A 8 -9.67 -15.40 3.80
CA HIS A 8 -8.39 -15.39 3.11
C HIS A 8 -8.52 -14.44 1.92
N SER A 9 -7.70 -13.42 1.88
CA SER A 9 -7.56 -12.54 0.71
C SER A 9 -6.31 -12.95 -0.06
N ARG A 10 -6.49 -13.21 -1.34
CA ARG A 10 -5.40 -13.47 -2.27
C ARG A 10 -5.60 -12.58 -3.49
N GLY A 11 -4.73 -11.61 -3.68
CA GLY A 11 -4.76 -10.69 -4.82
C GLY A 11 -3.68 -9.62 -4.73
N ALA A 12 -3.25 -9.09 -5.88
CA ALA A 12 -2.23 -8.04 -6.02
C ALA A 12 -0.93 -8.29 -5.23
N GLY A 13 -0.46 -9.54 -5.18
CA GLY A 13 0.74 -9.91 -4.42
C GLY A 13 0.54 -10.01 -2.91
N VAL A 14 -0.65 -9.77 -2.39
CA VAL A 14 -0.94 -9.91 -0.95
C VAL A 14 -1.64 -11.24 -0.69
N GLU A 15 -1.04 -12.05 0.15
CA GLU A 15 -1.65 -13.26 0.69
C GLU A 15 -1.72 -13.10 2.21
N SER A 16 -2.93 -12.94 2.75
CA SER A 16 -3.10 -12.73 4.17
C SER A 16 -4.44 -13.27 4.68
N ARG A 17 -4.45 -13.65 5.94
CA ARG A 17 -5.67 -13.93 6.68
C ARG A 17 -6.16 -12.64 7.31
N LEU A 18 -7.39 -12.26 6.99
CA LEU A 18 -8.04 -11.08 7.56
C LEU A 18 -8.94 -11.49 8.71
N VAL A 19 -8.86 -10.76 9.80
CA VAL A 19 -9.72 -10.93 10.99
C VAL A 19 -10.27 -9.58 11.41
N GLY A 20 -11.53 -9.54 11.80
CA GLY A 20 -12.18 -8.32 12.26
C GLY A 20 -13.61 -8.19 11.76
N ALA A 21 -14.26 -7.14 12.17
CA ALA A 21 -15.63 -6.81 11.77
C ALA A 21 -15.73 -5.34 11.40
N VAL A 22 -16.47 -5.08 10.33
CA VAL A 22 -16.78 -3.73 9.86
C VAL A 22 -18.28 -3.61 9.69
N LYS A 23 -18.84 -2.60 10.33
CA LYS A 23 -20.24 -2.20 10.17
C LYS A 23 -20.33 -1.18 9.06
N LEU A 24 -21.18 -1.45 8.06
CA LEU A 24 -21.45 -0.55 6.96
C LEU A 24 -22.77 0.17 7.19
N ARG A 25 -22.78 1.47 6.96
CA ARG A 25 -23.98 2.31 7.00
C ARG A 25 -24.03 3.11 5.71
N SER A 26 -25.10 2.92 4.95
CA SER A 26 -25.35 3.69 3.72
C SER A 26 -26.45 4.70 4.00
N GLU A 27 -26.16 5.96 3.77
CA GLU A 27 -27.11 7.06 3.91
C GLU A 27 -27.20 7.77 2.55
N GLY A 28 -28.25 7.46 1.80
CA GLY A 28 -28.50 8.06 0.47
C GLY A 28 -27.59 7.52 -0.64
N ALA A 29 -27.35 8.35 -1.66
CA ALA A 29 -26.60 8.00 -2.88
C ALA A 29 -25.07 8.15 -2.76
N GLY A 30 -24.55 8.48 -1.57
CA GLY A 30 -23.12 8.67 -1.35
C GLY A 30 -22.36 7.38 -1.03
N LEU A 31 -21.04 7.50 -0.88
CA LEU A 31 -20.21 6.38 -0.40
C LEU A 31 -20.63 5.95 1.01
N PRO A 32 -20.75 4.66 1.26
CA PRO A 32 -21.11 4.17 2.58
C PRO A 32 -20.04 4.54 3.61
N ARG A 33 -20.49 4.71 4.84
CA ARG A 33 -19.60 4.86 5.99
C ARG A 33 -19.33 3.49 6.59
N ALA A 34 -18.12 3.32 7.04
CA ALA A 34 -17.68 2.10 7.67
C ALA A 34 -17.15 2.40 9.07
N THR A 35 -17.43 1.50 10.01
CA THR A 35 -16.91 1.56 11.37
C THR A 35 -16.45 0.17 11.80
N GLY A 36 -15.22 0.08 12.29
CA GLY A 36 -14.64 -1.17 12.73
C GLY A 36 -13.17 -1.28 12.39
N THR A 37 -12.59 -2.44 12.66
CA THR A 37 -11.17 -2.69 12.45
C THR A 37 -10.96 -4.04 11.79
N ILE A 38 -10.16 -4.05 10.74
CA ILE A 38 -9.65 -5.26 10.10
C ILE A 38 -8.17 -5.39 10.44
N ARG A 39 -7.74 -6.59 10.80
CA ARG A 39 -6.34 -6.93 11.07
C ARG A 39 -5.92 -8.06 10.17
N THR A 40 -4.69 -7.98 9.67
CA THR A 40 -4.06 -9.10 8.99
C THR A 40 -3.37 -10.01 10.00
N ARG A 41 -3.45 -11.31 9.77
CA ARG A 41 -2.66 -12.34 10.45
C ARG A 41 -1.93 -13.18 9.41
N ASP A 42 -0.65 -13.46 9.67
CA ASP A 42 0.17 -14.31 8.80
C ASP A 42 0.16 -13.86 7.34
N GLY A 43 0.39 -12.55 7.11
CA GLY A 43 0.36 -11.96 5.79
C GLY A 43 1.73 -11.97 5.11
N ARG A 44 1.73 -12.20 3.80
CA ARG A 44 2.87 -12.01 2.91
C ARG A 44 2.51 -11.06 1.80
N PHE A 45 3.47 -10.27 1.41
CA PHE A 45 3.35 -9.35 0.31
C PHE A 45 4.50 -9.55 -0.68
N ASP A 46 4.16 -9.87 -1.92
CA ASP A 46 5.13 -9.97 -3.01
C ASP A 46 5.23 -8.62 -3.71
N ALA A 47 6.36 -7.97 -3.56
CA ALA A 47 6.65 -6.70 -4.20
C ALA A 47 8.01 -6.72 -4.87
N TYR A 48 8.09 -6.27 -6.11
CA TYR A 48 9.35 -6.17 -6.86
C TYR A 48 10.18 -7.47 -6.89
N GLY A 49 9.51 -8.63 -6.97
CA GLY A 49 10.14 -9.93 -6.90
C GLY A 49 10.65 -10.33 -5.51
N GLN A 50 10.32 -9.55 -4.49
CA GLN A 50 10.72 -9.80 -3.10
C GLN A 50 9.51 -10.14 -2.25
N LYS A 51 9.70 -11.07 -1.31
CA LYS A 51 8.66 -11.47 -0.36
C LYS A 51 8.86 -10.73 0.95
N LEU A 52 7.85 -9.97 1.35
CA LEU A 52 7.81 -9.28 2.62
C LEU A 52 6.82 -9.98 3.55
N ASP A 53 7.21 -10.16 4.77
CA ASP A 53 6.32 -10.63 5.84
C ASP A 53 5.60 -9.44 6.47
N ILE A 54 4.28 -9.48 6.51
CA ILE A 54 3.47 -8.44 7.15
C ILE A 54 3.45 -8.70 8.64
N GLU A 55 4.27 -7.98 9.38
CA GLU A 55 4.32 -8.06 10.85
C GLU A 55 3.08 -7.46 11.50
N ARG A 56 2.59 -6.39 10.92
CA ARG A 56 1.42 -5.66 11.40
C ARG A 56 0.64 -5.13 10.21
N GLY A 57 -0.64 -5.41 10.18
CA GLY A 57 -1.55 -4.84 9.20
C GLY A 57 -2.87 -4.55 9.89
N ILE A 58 -3.17 -3.27 10.09
CA ILE A 58 -4.39 -2.80 10.73
C ILE A 58 -5.03 -1.75 9.84
N LEU A 59 -6.29 -1.98 9.50
CA LEU A 59 -7.15 -1.02 8.81
C LEU A 59 -8.25 -0.60 9.78
N ASN A 60 -8.28 0.68 10.10
CA ASN A 60 -9.24 1.26 11.04
C ASN A 60 -10.26 2.11 10.30
N PHE A 61 -11.50 1.69 10.30
CA PHE A 61 -12.62 2.37 9.65
C PHE A 61 -13.37 3.22 10.68
N GLN A 62 -13.41 4.51 10.47
CA GLN A 62 -14.15 5.48 11.28
C GLN A 62 -14.79 6.58 10.42
N GLY A 63 -15.21 6.27 9.23
CA GLY A 63 -15.76 7.25 8.30
C GLY A 63 -16.08 6.64 6.95
N LEU A 64 -15.71 7.31 5.87
CA LEU A 64 -15.92 6.78 4.51
C LEU A 64 -15.18 5.47 4.32
N ILE A 65 -15.83 4.51 3.67
CA ILE A 65 -15.28 3.17 3.44
C ILE A 65 -13.98 3.18 2.64
N ASP A 66 -13.77 4.17 1.80
CA ASP A 66 -12.59 4.32 0.94
C ASP A 66 -11.41 5.02 1.61
N ASN A 67 -11.55 5.41 2.88
CA ASN A 67 -10.50 6.14 3.60
C ASN A 67 -10.23 5.59 5.01
N PRO A 68 -9.91 4.30 5.17
CA PRO A 68 -9.50 3.77 6.47
C PRO A 68 -8.17 4.36 6.93
N GLY A 69 -7.98 4.44 8.23
CA GLY A 69 -6.67 4.65 8.83
C GLY A 69 -5.79 3.40 8.62
N LEU A 70 -4.52 3.63 8.31
CA LEU A 70 -3.55 2.58 8.01
C LEU A 70 -2.52 2.46 9.11
N ASN A 71 -2.19 1.24 9.48
CA ASN A 71 -1.04 0.91 10.31
C ASN A 71 -0.50 -0.44 9.86
N ILE A 72 0.42 -0.39 8.90
CA ILE A 72 0.97 -1.56 8.22
C ILE A 72 2.48 -1.54 8.36
N ARG A 73 3.07 -2.66 8.70
CA ARG A 73 4.51 -2.88 8.71
C ARG A 73 4.82 -4.20 8.03
N ALA A 74 5.62 -4.15 6.99
CA ALA A 74 6.07 -5.31 6.24
C ALA A 74 7.59 -5.29 6.11
N VAL A 75 8.25 -6.41 6.38
CA VAL A 75 9.71 -6.53 6.40
C VAL A 75 10.17 -7.72 5.58
N ARG A 76 11.36 -7.60 5.00
CA ARG A 76 12.07 -8.70 4.37
C ARG A 76 12.93 -9.39 5.42
N ARG A 77 12.53 -10.63 5.77
CA ARG A 77 13.21 -11.41 6.80
C ARG A 77 14.36 -12.23 6.26
N HIS A 78 15.12 -12.81 7.17
CA HIS A 78 16.23 -13.71 6.90
C HIS A 78 17.44 -13.05 6.22
N LEU A 79 17.64 -11.77 6.48
CA LEU A 79 18.79 -10.99 6.05
C LEU A 79 19.53 -10.44 7.27
N PRO A 80 20.84 -10.14 7.15
CA PRO A 80 21.61 -9.48 8.23
C PRO A 80 20.99 -8.16 8.69
N VAL A 81 20.35 -7.43 7.77
CA VAL A 81 19.52 -6.27 8.04
C VAL A 81 18.11 -6.57 7.50
N GLU A 82 17.16 -6.71 8.38
CA GLU A 82 15.76 -6.91 8.01
C GLU A 82 15.13 -5.55 7.68
N ALA A 83 15.12 -5.20 6.41
CA ALA A 83 14.57 -3.95 5.94
C ALA A 83 13.12 -4.11 5.47
N GLY A 84 12.36 -3.05 5.60
CA GLY A 84 10.95 -3.07 5.25
C GLY A 84 10.35 -1.69 5.10
N VAL A 85 9.03 -1.67 5.05
CA VAL A 85 8.23 -0.45 4.95
C VAL A 85 7.21 -0.39 6.08
N GLU A 86 6.97 0.81 6.55
CA GLU A 86 5.87 1.13 7.45
C GLU A 86 4.95 2.13 6.78
N VAL A 87 3.66 1.81 6.76
CA VAL A 87 2.62 2.68 6.17
C VAL A 87 1.66 3.09 7.27
N THR A 88 1.54 4.40 7.47
CA THR A 88 0.63 5.03 8.43
C THR A 88 -0.25 6.06 7.72
N GLY A 89 -1.03 6.83 8.46
CA GLY A 89 -1.95 7.81 7.90
C GLY A 89 -3.27 7.18 7.46
N THR A 90 -3.80 7.60 6.32
CA THR A 90 -5.06 7.10 5.77
C THR A 90 -4.87 6.62 4.33
N ALA A 91 -5.84 5.85 3.82
CA ALA A 91 -5.77 5.36 2.44
C ALA A 91 -5.66 6.49 1.39
N ARG A 92 -6.26 7.65 1.65
CA ARG A 92 -6.15 8.83 0.78
C ARG A 92 -4.87 9.63 0.97
N ARG A 93 -4.25 9.54 2.16
CA ARG A 93 -2.99 10.24 2.50
C ARG A 93 -2.08 9.30 3.27
N PRO A 94 -1.53 8.30 2.61
CA PRO A 94 -0.61 7.37 3.25
C PRO A 94 0.75 8.03 3.47
N ILE A 95 1.37 7.68 4.58
CA ILE A 95 2.74 8.07 4.91
C ILE A 95 3.56 6.79 4.91
N VAL A 96 4.51 6.70 4.00
CA VAL A 96 5.40 5.54 3.86
C VAL A 96 6.78 5.89 4.39
N ARG A 97 7.32 5.02 5.23
CA ARG A 97 8.68 5.14 5.78
C ARG A 97 9.43 3.83 5.60
N LEU A 98 10.72 3.92 5.35
CA LEU A 98 11.62 2.78 5.41
C LEU A 98 11.94 2.46 6.87
N VAL A 99 11.95 1.17 7.20
CA VAL A 99 12.30 0.65 8.53
C VAL A 99 13.33 -0.45 8.39
N SER A 100 14.13 -0.66 9.41
CA SER A 100 15.07 -1.79 9.47
C SER A 100 15.40 -2.18 10.90
N ASP A 101 15.87 -3.42 11.04
CA ASP A 101 16.46 -3.94 12.27
C ASP A 101 17.73 -4.71 11.91
N PRO A 102 18.93 -4.30 12.39
CA PRO A 102 19.23 -3.05 13.09
C PRO A 102 18.93 -1.79 12.27
N ASP A 103 18.80 -0.63 12.92
CA ASP A 103 18.53 0.63 12.22
C ASP A 103 19.78 1.08 11.46
N VAL A 104 19.60 1.31 10.17
CA VAL A 104 20.64 1.74 9.24
C VAL A 104 20.14 2.95 8.43
N PRO A 105 21.00 3.71 7.72
CA PRO A 105 20.55 4.80 6.88
C PRO A 105 19.55 4.38 5.79
N ASP A 106 18.67 5.26 5.38
CA ASP A 106 17.57 4.96 4.43
C ASP A 106 18.07 4.39 3.09
N ALA A 107 19.20 4.86 2.58
CA ALA A 107 19.80 4.31 1.37
C ALA A 107 20.19 2.83 1.55
N GLU A 108 20.69 2.47 2.72
CA GLU A 108 21.03 1.10 3.07
C GLU A 108 19.77 0.25 3.31
N LYS A 109 18.77 0.79 3.99
CA LYS A 109 17.46 0.13 4.13
C LYS A 109 16.89 -0.27 2.78
N LEU A 110 16.95 0.66 1.81
CA LEU A 110 16.44 0.41 0.47
C LEU A 110 17.26 -0.67 -0.25
N SER A 111 18.57 -0.67 -0.10
CA SER A 111 19.45 -1.70 -0.65
C SER A 111 19.09 -3.10 -0.11
N TRP A 112 18.98 -3.23 1.19
CA TRP A 112 18.58 -4.49 1.83
C TRP A 112 17.17 -4.93 1.42
N LEU A 113 16.23 -3.99 1.31
CA LEU A 113 14.86 -4.27 0.92
C LEU A 113 14.75 -4.80 -0.52
N VAL A 114 15.41 -4.13 -1.46
CA VAL A 114 15.29 -4.41 -2.91
C VAL A 114 16.29 -5.45 -3.37
N LEU A 115 17.56 -5.31 -2.99
CA LEU A 115 18.65 -6.15 -3.48
C LEU A 115 19.06 -7.26 -2.52
N GLY A 116 18.75 -7.13 -1.22
CA GLY A 116 19.11 -8.10 -0.20
C GLY A 116 20.59 -8.10 0.16
N GLN A 117 21.28 -6.98 -0.07
CA GLN A 117 22.70 -6.81 0.21
C GLN A 117 23.05 -5.36 0.58
N ALA A 118 24.22 -5.16 1.17
CA ALA A 118 24.73 -3.85 1.52
C ALA A 118 25.10 -3.03 0.29
N PRO A 119 25.04 -1.67 0.35
CA PRO A 119 25.32 -0.79 -0.80
C PRO A 119 26.72 -0.90 -1.37
N ASP A 120 27.69 -1.20 -0.54
CA ASP A 120 29.13 -1.30 -0.88
C ASP A 120 29.49 -2.53 -1.72
N GLN A 121 28.60 -3.50 -1.84
CA GLN A 121 28.78 -4.68 -2.69
C GLN A 121 28.22 -4.49 -4.10
N GLN A 122 27.82 -3.28 -4.44
CA GLN A 122 27.10 -2.98 -5.68
C GLN A 122 28.04 -2.38 -6.73
N GLY A 123 28.14 -3.05 -7.87
CA GLY A 123 28.66 -2.43 -9.09
C GLY A 123 27.67 -1.35 -9.60
N GLY A 124 28.19 -0.32 -10.28
CA GLY A 124 27.45 0.90 -10.64
C GLY A 124 26.15 0.76 -11.45
N LYS A 125 25.74 -0.46 -11.81
CA LYS A 125 24.45 -0.73 -12.46
C LYS A 125 23.27 -0.78 -11.47
N ASP A 126 23.55 -1.06 -10.20
CA ASP A 126 22.50 -1.26 -9.19
C ASP A 126 22.02 0.06 -8.59
N ALA A 127 22.82 1.13 -8.68
CA ALA A 127 22.45 2.46 -8.24
C ALA A 127 21.24 3.02 -8.98
N SER A 128 21.11 2.73 -10.28
CA SER A 128 19.95 3.17 -11.08
C SER A 128 18.67 2.42 -10.70
N VAL A 129 18.77 1.14 -10.37
CA VAL A 129 17.66 0.33 -9.88
C VAL A 129 17.18 0.83 -8.51
N LEU A 130 18.13 1.15 -7.62
CA LEU A 130 17.83 1.72 -6.30
C LEU A 130 17.17 3.08 -6.39
N MET A 131 17.66 3.95 -7.29
CA MET A 131 17.05 5.26 -7.53
C MET A 131 15.63 5.13 -8.10
N ALA A 132 15.41 4.23 -9.05
CA ALA A 132 14.10 3.98 -9.60
C ALA A 132 13.15 3.42 -8.53
N ALA A 133 13.61 2.49 -7.70
CA ALA A 133 12.83 1.94 -6.59
C ALA A 133 12.52 3.01 -5.52
N ALA A 134 13.48 3.88 -5.21
CA ALA A 134 13.28 4.99 -4.28
C ALA A 134 12.24 5.98 -4.80
N GLN A 135 12.32 6.37 -6.07
CA GLN A 135 11.33 7.25 -6.69
C GLN A 135 9.93 6.64 -6.70
N THR A 136 9.84 5.34 -6.94
CA THR A 136 8.57 4.62 -6.95
C THR A 136 7.97 4.49 -5.56
N MET A 137 8.80 4.23 -4.54
CA MET A 137 8.32 4.03 -3.16
C MET A 137 8.07 5.34 -2.40
N LEU A 138 8.89 6.36 -2.62
CA LEU A 138 8.91 7.56 -1.78
C LEU A 138 8.30 8.80 -2.44
N GLY A 139 8.14 8.84 -3.74
CA GLY A 139 7.76 10.08 -4.42
C GLY A 139 7.00 9.95 -5.72
N GLY A 140 6.65 8.78 -6.15
CA GLY A 140 5.95 8.60 -7.42
C GLY A 140 4.49 9.06 -7.35
N GLN A 141 4.19 10.20 -7.95
CA GLN A 141 2.82 10.65 -8.16
C GLN A 141 2.00 9.70 -9.06
N ASP A 142 2.67 8.77 -9.77
CA ASP A 142 2.03 8.03 -10.87
C ASP A 142 2.14 6.50 -10.83
N GLY A 143 2.46 5.83 -9.74
CA GLY A 143 2.43 4.39 -9.84
C GLY A 143 3.13 3.54 -8.80
N GLY A 144 3.36 4.02 -7.60
CA GLY A 144 3.98 3.24 -6.54
C GLY A 144 3.13 2.08 -6.02
N PRO A 145 3.68 1.25 -5.13
CA PRO A 145 3.00 0.09 -4.54
C PRO A 145 1.66 0.45 -3.87
N LEU A 146 1.46 1.71 -3.55
CA LEU A 146 0.19 2.24 -3.08
C LEU A 146 -0.93 2.15 -4.12
N LYS A 147 -0.61 2.30 -5.41
CA LYS A 147 -1.58 2.14 -6.50
C LYS A 147 -2.02 0.69 -6.64
N GLU A 148 -1.11 -0.26 -6.43
CA GLU A 148 -1.45 -1.68 -6.41
C GLU A 148 -2.30 -2.06 -5.20
N ILE A 149 -2.00 -1.49 -4.04
CA ILE A 149 -2.83 -1.65 -2.84
C ILE A 149 -4.20 -1.03 -3.06
N GLN A 150 -4.28 0.14 -3.67
CA GLN A 150 -5.56 0.78 -4.03
C GLN A 150 -6.36 -0.08 -5.00
N ARG A 151 -5.73 -0.64 -6.04
CA ARG A 151 -6.39 -1.55 -6.98
C ARG A 151 -6.90 -2.82 -6.30
N SER A 152 -6.10 -3.41 -5.42
CA SER A 152 -6.48 -4.63 -4.73
C SER A 152 -7.63 -4.42 -3.74
N LEU A 153 -7.78 -3.21 -3.22
CA LEU A 153 -8.89 -2.82 -2.37
C LEU A 153 -10.14 -2.39 -3.15
N GLY A 154 -10.10 -2.42 -4.48
CA GLY A 154 -11.22 -2.00 -5.33
C GLY A 154 -11.51 -0.50 -5.31
N ILE A 155 -10.57 0.30 -4.83
CA ILE A 155 -10.73 1.76 -4.70
C ILE A 155 -10.53 2.47 -6.06
N ASP A 156 -9.98 1.78 -7.03
CA ASP A 156 -9.66 2.32 -8.36
C ASP A 156 -10.92 2.65 -9.21
N GLU A 157 -12.04 2.02 -8.94
CA GLU A 157 -13.28 2.28 -9.67
C GLU A 157 -13.99 3.59 -9.24
N PHE A 158 -13.58 4.17 -8.13
CA PHE A 158 -14.08 5.46 -7.66
C PHE A 158 -13.16 6.62 -8.02
N GLY A 159 -12.33 6.45 -9.06
CA GLY A 159 -11.43 7.47 -9.56
C GLY A 159 -12.16 8.80 -9.75
N ILE A 160 -11.61 9.83 -9.15
CA ILE A 160 -12.00 11.22 -9.39
C ILE A 160 -11.93 11.42 -10.92
N ARG A 161 -13.10 11.51 -11.56
CA ARG A 161 -13.19 12.00 -12.92
C ARG A 161 -12.81 13.47 -12.86
N THR A 162 -11.57 13.78 -13.09
CA THR A 162 -11.15 15.14 -13.42
C THR A 162 -11.73 15.48 -14.80
N GLY A 163 -12.98 15.91 -14.79
CA GLY A 163 -13.58 16.51 -15.96
C GLY A 163 -13.00 17.90 -16.11
N THR A 164 -12.31 18.17 -17.18
CA THR A 164 -11.97 19.51 -17.62
C THR A 164 -13.23 20.10 -18.25
N LEU A 165 -13.70 21.24 -17.74
CA LEU A 165 -14.74 22.03 -18.40
C LEU A 165 -14.15 22.62 -19.67
N ASP A 166 -14.75 22.33 -20.82
CA ASP A 166 -14.47 23.08 -22.03
C ASP A 166 -15.05 24.49 -21.90
N GLY A 167 -14.61 25.40 -22.76
CA GLY A 167 -15.06 26.81 -22.76
C GLY A 167 -16.55 27.02 -23.02
N SER A 168 -17.35 25.96 -23.18
CA SER A 168 -18.80 25.96 -23.33
C SER A 168 -19.57 25.41 -22.13
N GLY A 169 -18.89 25.04 -21.05
CA GLY A 169 -19.51 24.56 -19.80
C GLY A 169 -20.04 23.14 -19.86
N ARG A 170 -19.63 22.32 -20.81
CA ARG A 170 -19.99 20.90 -20.90
C ARG A 170 -18.90 20.01 -20.36
N TRP A 171 -19.29 18.96 -19.62
CA TRP A 171 -18.42 17.91 -19.19
C TRP A 171 -18.06 16.99 -20.36
N GLN A 172 -16.80 16.96 -20.75
CA GLN A 172 -16.31 15.93 -21.67
C GLN A 172 -15.67 14.81 -20.84
N THR A 173 -16.27 13.64 -20.92
CA THR A 173 -15.65 12.42 -20.42
C THR A 173 -14.72 11.90 -21.52
N SER A 174 -13.42 12.09 -21.36
CA SER A 174 -12.44 11.40 -22.20
C SER A 174 -12.45 9.92 -21.82
N ARG A 175 -13.06 9.09 -22.67
CA ARG A 175 -12.77 7.67 -22.65
C ARG A 175 -11.38 7.48 -23.23
N VAL A 176 -10.42 7.14 -22.39
CA VAL A 176 -9.18 6.55 -22.85
C VAL A 176 -9.48 5.09 -23.09
N ALA A 177 -9.44 4.72 -24.35
CA ALA A 177 -9.52 3.33 -24.76
C ALA A 177 -8.20 2.62 -24.41
#